data_ad4a6fd8cf284a6f8488d453471b30da
#
_entry.id   ad4a6fd8cf284a6f8488d453471b30da
#
_cell.length_a   1.000
_cell.length_b   1.000
_cell.length_c   1.000
_cell.angle_alpha   90.00
_cell.angle_beta   90.00
_cell.angle_gamma   90.00
#
_symmetry.space_group_name_H-M   'P 1'
#
loop_
_entity.id
_entity.type
_entity.pdbx_description
1 polymer ?
#
loop_
_entity_poly.entity_id
_entity_poly.type
_entity_poly.pdbx_seq_one_letter_code
_entity_poly.pdbx_strand_id
1 'polypeptide(L)'
;VDWEEAAHGRAPALASATKRLWPDRLVFTYQGDGDLACIGTAETIHALNRGENITIIFINNAIYGMTGGQMAPTTLLGMKTATCPYGREVSLHGYPLKITEIAATLEGTCYVTRQAVHTVAAINRTKKAIRKAFEYSMQGKGSNLVEVVSTCNSGWKMSPEKANKWMEE
;
A
#
# COMPACT_ATOMS: atom_id res chain seq x y z
N VAL A 1 -15.96 10.09 11.26
CA VAL A 1 -14.62 9.98 10.67
C VAL A 1 -14.41 11.25 9.86
N ASP A 2 -13.40 12.02 10.20
CA ASP A 2 -12.97 13.15 9.43
C ASP A 2 -12.06 12.67 8.30
N TRP A 3 -12.15 13.29 7.15
CA TRP A 3 -11.42 12.92 5.96
C TRP A 3 -10.70 14.14 5.37
N GLU A 4 -9.44 13.96 5.02
CA GLU A 4 -8.63 14.99 4.39
C GLU A 4 -7.89 14.41 3.18
N GLU A 5 -7.94 15.11 2.05
CA GLU A 5 -7.23 14.75 0.84
C GLU A 5 -5.83 15.36 0.86
N ALA A 6 -4.81 14.50 0.82
CA ALA A 6 -3.42 14.93 0.71
C ALA A 6 -3.01 15.08 -0.76
N ALA A 7 -2.04 15.94 -1.04
CA ALA A 7 -1.36 15.92 -2.33
C ALA A 7 -0.73 14.55 -2.57
N HIS A 8 -0.68 14.13 -3.84
CA HIS A 8 -0.18 12.81 -4.26
C HIS A 8 1.20 12.50 -3.67
N GLY A 9 1.32 11.37 -2.98
CA GLY A 9 2.52 10.92 -2.26
C GLY A 9 2.75 11.56 -0.89
N ARG A 10 1.93 12.51 -0.45
CA ARG A 10 2.17 13.29 0.77
C ARG A 10 1.33 12.88 1.98
N ALA A 11 0.48 11.87 1.82
CA ALA A 11 -0.41 11.42 2.90
C ALA A 11 0.34 11.03 4.19
N PRO A 12 1.50 10.32 4.19
CA PRO A 12 2.21 10.02 5.43
C PRO A 12 2.77 11.27 6.13
N ALA A 13 3.17 12.31 5.39
CA ALA A 13 3.64 13.57 5.97
C ALA A 13 2.49 14.31 6.66
N LEU A 14 1.34 14.42 5.98
CA LEU A 14 0.13 15.04 6.54
C LEU A 14 -0.37 14.27 7.76
N ALA A 15 -0.47 12.95 7.67
CA ALA A 15 -0.87 12.09 8.77
C ALA A 15 0.05 12.22 9.99
N SER A 16 1.37 12.33 9.78
CA SER A 16 2.34 12.57 10.84
C SER A 16 2.08 13.90 11.56
N ALA A 17 1.84 14.98 10.80
CA ALA A 17 1.50 16.28 11.37
C ALA A 17 0.16 16.23 12.14
N THR A 18 -0.86 15.64 11.54
CA THR A 18 -2.18 15.46 12.14
C THR A 18 -2.10 14.66 13.45
N LYS A 19 -1.33 13.58 13.46
CA LYS A 19 -1.15 12.76 14.68
C LYS A 19 -0.44 13.50 15.80
N ARG A 20 0.50 14.38 15.49
CA ARG A 20 1.19 15.22 16.48
C ARG A 20 0.29 16.29 17.06
N LEU A 21 -0.64 16.84 16.27
CA LEU A 21 -1.63 17.83 16.74
C LEU A 21 -2.73 17.18 17.57
N TRP A 22 -3.12 15.95 17.23
CA TRP A 22 -4.17 15.20 17.93
C TRP A 22 -3.68 13.79 18.34
N PRO A 23 -2.83 13.71 19.37
CA PRO A 23 -2.17 12.46 19.76
C PRO A 23 -3.14 11.34 20.17
N ASP A 24 -4.32 11.69 20.70
CA ASP A 24 -5.33 10.74 21.14
C ASP A 24 -6.25 10.22 20.03
N ARG A 25 -6.10 10.73 18.79
CA ARG A 25 -6.92 10.30 17.66
C ARG A 25 -6.24 9.17 16.87
N LEU A 26 -7.07 8.26 16.39
CA LEU A 26 -6.62 7.32 15.35
C LEU A 26 -6.39 8.08 14.05
N VAL A 27 -5.18 8.03 13.54
CA VAL A 27 -4.81 8.61 12.25
C VAL A 27 -4.28 7.51 11.35
N PHE A 28 -4.81 7.45 10.13
CA PHE A 28 -4.34 6.49 9.13
C PHE A 28 -4.35 7.10 7.74
N THR A 29 -3.53 6.55 6.85
CA THR A 29 -3.55 6.86 5.42
C THR A 29 -4.14 5.72 4.62
N TYR A 30 -4.71 6.03 3.46
CA TYR A 30 -5.20 5.06 2.49
C TYR A 30 -4.63 5.42 1.12
N GLN A 31 -3.71 4.59 0.62
CA GLN A 31 -2.88 4.94 -0.53
C GLN A 31 -2.74 3.78 -1.51
N GLY A 32 -2.73 4.08 -2.81
CA GLY A 32 -2.41 3.12 -3.86
C GLY A 32 -0.88 2.94 -4.03
N ASP A 33 -0.49 1.98 -4.84
CA ASP A 33 0.92 1.65 -5.12
C ASP A 33 1.65 2.76 -5.89
N GLY A 34 0.99 3.40 -6.83
CA GLY A 34 1.55 4.56 -7.53
C GLY A 34 1.74 5.77 -6.60
N ASP A 35 0.88 5.93 -5.62
CA ASP A 35 0.96 6.98 -4.63
C ASP A 35 2.07 6.70 -3.61
N LEU A 36 1.97 5.59 -2.89
CA LEU A 36 2.85 5.25 -1.78
C LEU A 36 4.24 4.80 -2.23
N ALA A 37 4.30 3.89 -3.20
CA ALA A 37 5.53 3.21 -3.61
C ALA A 37 6.25 3.91 -4.80
N CYS A 38 5.74 5.01 -5.31
CA CYS A 38 6.37 5.83 -6.33
C CYS A 38 6.66 7.23 -5.79
N ILE A 39 5.73 8.15 -5.96
CA ILE A 39 5.95 9.56 -5.61
C ILE A 39 6.06 9.78 -4.09
N GLY A 40 5.43 8.93 -3.28
CA GLY A 40 5.42 8.99 -1.81
C GLY A 40 6.41 8.08 -1.10
N THR A 41 7.37 7.48 -1.82
CA THR A 41 8.31 6.52 -1.22
C THR A 41 9.12 7.14 -0.08
N ALA A 42 9.65 8.34 -0.27
CA ALA A 42 10.45 9.04 0.74
C ALA A 42 9.62 9.35 1.99
N GLU A 43 8.43 9.92 1.83
CA GLU A 43 7.53 10.26 2.92
C GLU A 43 7.12 9.01 3.71
N THR A 44 6.83 7.93 3.01
CA THR A 44 6.47 6.63 3.61
C THR A 44 7.63 6.08 4.43
N ILE A 45 8.82 5.98 3.85
CA ILE A 45 10.00 5.44 4.53
C ILE A 45 10.36 6.29 5.75
N HIS A 46 10.37 7.62 5.62
CA HIS A 46 10.70 8.51 6.75
C HIS A 46 9.64 8.49 7.86
N ALA A 47 8.34 8.42 7.53
CA ALA A 47 7.30 8.28 8.54
C ALA A 47 7.43 6.96 9.31
N LEU A 48 7.63 5.85 8.61
CA LEU A 48 7.83 4.52 9.20
C LEU A 48 9.10 4.48 10.05
N ASN A 49 10.23 4.97 9.53
CA ASN A 49 11.51 4.95 10.23
C ASN A 49 11.49 5.80 11.53
N ARG A 50 10.77 6.92 11.53
CA ARG A 50 10.60 7.74 12.74
C ARG A 50 9.65 7.12 13.77
N GLY A 51 8.97 6.03 13.46
CA GLY A 51 7.99 5.43 14.34
C GLY A 51 6.76 6.31 14.55
N GLU A 52 6.38 7.11 13.53
CA GLU A 52 5.17 7.94 13.62
C GLU A 52 3.97 7.05 13.95
N ASN A 53 3.23 7.41 14.98
CA ASN A 53 2.15 6.57 15.51
C ASN A 53 0.88 6.62 14.63
N ILE A 54 1.04 6.21 13.38
CA ILE A 54 0.02 6.16 12.34
C ILE A 54 -0.11 4.76 11.77
N THR A 55 -1.22 4.48 11.10
CA THR A 55 -1.40 3.27 10.30
C THR A 55 -1.45 3.64 8.83
N ILE A 56 -0.63 2.99 8.01
CA ILE A 56 -0.64 3.11 6.56
C ILE A 56 -1.37 1.90 5.96
N ILE A 57 -2.50 2.14 5.31
CA ILE A 57 -3.21 1.14 4.51
C ILE A 57 -2.77 1.32 3.07
N PHE A 58 -2.05 0.33 2.57
CA PHE A 58 -1.42 0.33 1.27
C PHE A 58 -2.14 -0.62 0.32
N ILE A 59 -2.88 -0.09 -0.65
CA ILE A 59 -3.57 -0.88 -1.67
C ILE A 59 -2.62 -1.10 -2.85
N ASN A 60 -2.23 -2.36 -3.04
CA ASN A 60 -1.32 -2.76 -4.12
C ASN A 60 -2.06 -3.61 -5.14
N ASN A 61 -2.22 -3.08 -6.34
CA ASN A 61 -2.76 -3.78 -7.50
C ASN A 61 -1.76 -3.89 -8.66
N ALA A 62 -0.50 -3.56 -8.40
CA ALA A 62 0.62 -3.64 -9.31
C ALA A 62 0.52 -2.77 -10.58
N ILE A 63 -0.32 -1.71 -10.57
CA ILE A 63 -0.54 -0.87 -11.76
C ILE A 63 -1.15 0.50 -11.37
N TYR A 64 -0.88 1.54 -12.14
CA TYR A 64 -1.64 2.80 -12.06
C TYR A 64 -3.02 2.62 -12.70
N GLY A 65 -3.99 2.10 -11.95
CA GLY A 65 -5.31 1.74 -12.47
C GLY A 65 -6.12 2.92 -12.96
N MET A 66 -6.22 3.98 -12.15
CA MET A 66 -7.08 5.15 -12.41
C MET A 66 -6.66 5.94 -13.66
N THR A 67 -5.37 6.05 -13.92
CA THR A 67 -4.82 6.87 -15.02
C THR A 67 -4.68 6.12 -16.34
N GLY A 68 -5.07 4.84 -16.41
CA GLY A 68 -5.12 4.08 -17.66
C GLY A 68 -4.19 2.87 -17.73
N GLY A 69 -3.70 2.39 -16.58
CA GLY A 69 -2.98 1.11 -16.51
C GLY A 69 -1.49 1.19 -16.82
N GLN A 70 -0.82 2.26 -16.41
CA GLN A 70 0.63 2.39 -16.54
C GLN A 70 1.36 1.48 -15.55
N MET A 71 2.62 1.19 -15.87
CA MET A 71 3.50 0.42 -15.01
C MET A 71 3.77 1.17 -13.69
N ALA A 72 3.51 0.53 -12.55
CA ALA A 72 3.86 1.01 -11.22
C ALA A 72 5.20 0.43 -10.74
N PRO A 73 5.85 0.98 -9.72
CA PRO A 73 7.04 0.38 -9.12
C PRO A 73 6.84 -1.06 -8.66
N THR A 74 5.62 -1.41 -8.26
CA THR A 74 5.20 -2.73 -7.77
C THR A 74 4.80 -3.72 -8.87
N THR A 75 4.70 -3.29 -10.13
CA THR A 75 4.33 -4.15 -11.28
C THR A 75 5.22 -5.39 -11.34
N LEU A 76 4.62 -6.57 -11.45
CA LEU A 76 5.31 -7.85 -11.45
C LEU A 76 6.11 -8.08 -12.74
N LEU A 77 7.15 -8.92 -12.67
CA LEU A 77 7.91 -9.32 -13.85
C LEU A 77 7.01 -10.04 -14.85
N GLY A 78 7.17 -9.72 -16.12
CA GLY A 78 6.35 -10.24 -17.21
C GLY A 78 4.95 -9.63 -17.32
N MET A 79 4.50 -8.85 -16.33
CA MET A 79 3.18 -8.21 -16.34
C MET A 79 3.13 -7.10 -17.39
N LYS A 80 2.15 -7.17 -18.29
CA LYS A 80 1.92 -6.18 -19.34
C LYS A 80 1.08 -5.02 -18.81
N THR A 81 1.47 -3.82 -19.19
CA THR A 81 0.81 -2.57 -18.81
C THR A 81 0.73 -1.62 -20.00
N ALA A 82 0.01 -0.50 -19.87
CA ALA A 82 -0.10 0.49 -20.96
C ALA A 82 1.26 1.08 -21.38
N THR A 83 2.18 1.26 -20.43
CA THR A 83 3.54 1.78 -20.69
C THR A 83 4.60 0.69 -20.82
N CYS A 84 4.22 -0.58 -20.65
CA CYS A 84 5.09 -1.74 -20.78
C CYS A 84 4.35 -2.88 -21.53
N PRO A 85 4.08 -2.75 -22.84
CA PRO A 85 3.20 -3.65 -23.59
C PRO A 85 3.76 -5.07 -23.78
N TYR A 86 5.07 -5.22 -23.68
CA TYR A 86 5.75 -6.52 -23.81
C TYR A 86 5.94 -7.25 -22.48
N GLY A 87 5.63 -6.58 -21.37
CA GLY A 87 5.82 -7.07 -20.00
C GLY A 87 7.07 -6.48 -19.35
N ARG A 88 7.04 -6.39 -18.02
CA ARG A 88 8.17 -5.86 -17.25
C ARG A 88 9.39 -6.77 -17.35
N GLU A 89 10.51 -6.24 -17.78
CA GLU A 89 11.81 -6.92 -17.86
C GLU A 89 12.82 -6.25 -16.92
N VAL A 90 13.64 -7.06 -16.25
CA VAL A 90 14.65 -6.56 -15.31
C VAL A 90 15.68 -5.66 -16.00
N SER A 91 16.11 -6.03 -17.19
CA SER A 91 17.12 -5.29 -17.98
C SER A 91 16.69 -3.86 -18.35
N LEU A 92 15.37 -3.64 -18.52
CA LEU A 92 14.82 -2.35 -18.94
C LEU A 92 14.16 -1.57 -17.80
N HIS A 93 13.53 -2.28 -16.86
CA HIS A 93 12.62 -1.68 -15.90
C HIS A 93 13.01 -1.94 -14.44
N GLY A 94 14.06 -2.72 -14.20
CA GLY A 94 14.46 -3.16 -12.87
C GLY A 94 13.44 -4.08 -12.18
N TYR A 95 13.74 -4.46 -10.95
CA TYR A 95 12.91 -5.33 -10.14
C TYR A 95 11.69 -4.60 -9.56
N PRO A 96 10.57 -5.31 -9.29
CA PRO A 96 9.46 -4.78 -8.52
C PRO A 96 9.90 -4.32 -7.14
N LEU A 97 9.43 -3.13 -6.72
CA LEU A 97 9.73 -2.60 -5.41
C LEU A 97 8.92 -3.32 -4.32
N LYS A 98 9.62 -3.91 -3.37
CA LYS A 98 9.03 -4.66 -2.24
C LYS A 98 8.96 -3.76 -1.01
N ILE A 99 8.00 -2.81 -1.03
CA ILE A 99 7.91 -1.78 0.00
C ILE A 99 7.61 -2.35 1.40
N THR A 100 6.83 -3.41 1.47
CA THR A 100 6.45 -4.06 2.74
C THR A 100 7.65 -4.76 3.39
N GLU A 101 8.50 -5.39 2.60
CA GLU A 101 9.76 -5.98 3.07
C GLU A 101 10.73 -4.91 3.57
N ILE A 102 10.82 -3.77 2.87
CA ILE A 102 11.63 -2.63 3.33
C ILE A 102 11.07 -2.11 4.65
N ALA A 103 9.76 -1.89 4.74
CA ALA A 103 9.11 -1.42 5.97
C ALA A 103 9.37 -2.36 7.16
N ALA A 104 9.45 -3.67 6.93
CA ALA A 104 9.71 -4.65 7.97
C ALA A 104 11.15 -4.59 8.53
N THR A 105 12.08 -3.91 7.85
CA THR A 105 13.47 -3.72 8.32
C THR A 105 13.65 -2.44 9.13
N LEU A 106 12.65 -1.57 9.19
CA LEU A 106 12.73 -0.29 9.87
C LEU A 106 12.37 -0.44 11.36
N GLU A 107 13.24 0.00 12.25
CA GLU A 107 13.06 -0.13 13.71
C GLU A 107 11.85 0.64 14.26
N GLY A 108 11.45 1.73 13.59
CA GLY A 108 10.25 2.50 13.95
C GLY A 108 8.92 1.82 13.63
N THR A 109 8.95 0.67 12.95
CA THR A 109 7.75 -0.03 12.48
C THR A 109 7.34 -1.13 13.46
N CYS A 110 6.18 -0.99 14.06
CA CYS A 110 5.67 -1.96 15.03
C CYS A 110 4.98 -3.18 14.39
N TYR A 111 4.22 -2.95 13.32
CA TYR A 111 3.47 -4.02 12.67
C TYR A 111 3.45 -3.85 11.16
N VAL A 112 3.93 -4.86 10.47
CA VAL A 112 3.95 -4.94 9.01
C VAL A 112 3.29 -6.24 8.58
N THR A 113 2.38 -6.17 7.62
CA THR A 113 1.72 -7.37 7.08
C THR A 113 1.26 -7.16 5.65
N ARG A 114 1.27 -8.23 4.86
CA ARG A 114 0.64 -8.30 3.54
C ARG A 114 -0.58 -9.19 3.63
N GLN A 115 -1.70 -8.68 3.16
CA GLN A 115 -3.00 -9.35 3.10
C GLN A 115 -3.55 -9.26 1.67
N ALA A 116 -4.64 -9.98 1.39
CA ALA A 116 -5.31 -9.96 0.09
C ALA A 116 -6.83 -9.93 0.25
N VAL A 117 -7.55 -9.57 -0.81
CA VAL A 117 -9.02 -9.42 -0.78
C VAL A 117 -9.76 -10.20 -1.88
N HIS A 118 -9.13 -11.22 -2.45
CA HIS A 118 -9.68 -12.04 -3.53
C HIS A 118 -10.75 -13.07 -3.10
N THR A 119 -10.80 -13.41 -1.81
CA THR A 119 -11.80 -14.34 -1.24
C THR A 119 -12.41 -13.79 0.04
N VAL A 120 -13.58 -14.30 0.44
CA VAL A 120 -14.23 -13.92 1.71
C VAL A 120 -13.32 -14.21 2.92
N ALA A 121 -12.61 -15.33 2.91
CA ALA A 121 -11.66 -15.67 3.96
C ALA A 121 -10.48 -14.68 4.02
N ALA A 122 -9.94 -14.30 2.86
CA ALA A 122 -8.87 -13.29 2.75
C ALA A 122 -9.35 -11.92 3.23
N ILE A 123 -10.55 -11.47 2.84
CA ILE A 123 -11.16 -10.22 3.32
C ILE A 123 -11.27 -10.22 4.85
N ASN A 124 -11.72 -11.32 5.45
CA ASN A 124 -11.84 -11.41 6.91
C ASN A 124 -10.47 -11.37 7.62
N ARG A 125 -9.42 -11.96 7.03
CA ARG A 125 -8.04 -11.81 7.53
C ARG A 125 -7.56 -10.36 7.43
N THR A 126 -7.79 -9.71 6.30
CA THR A 126 -7.44 -8.30 6.06
C THR A 126 -8.12 -7.37 7.08
N LYS A 127 -9.44 -7.56 7.33
CA LYS A 127 -10.17 -6.80 8.37
C LYS A 127 -9.53 -6.94 9.76
N LYS A 128 -9.15 -8.18 10.13
CA LYS A 128 -8.47 -8.43 11.41
C LYS A 128 -7.09 -7.76 11.47
N ALA A 129 -6.33 -7.79 10.37
CA ALA A 129 -5.01 -7.15 10.29
C ALA A 129 -5.11 -5.62 10.42
N ILE A 130 -6.06 -4.98 9.73
CA ILE A 130 -6.30 -3.54 9.84
C ILE A 130 -6.71 -3.18 11.26
N ARG A 131 -7.65 -3.93 11.87
CA ARG A 131 -8.06 -3.71 13.28
C ARG A 131 -6.86 -3.77 14.22
N LYS A 132 -6.02 -4.79 14.09
CA LYS A 132 -4.81 -4.94 14.89
C LYS A 132 -3.84 -3.76 14.73
N ALA A 133 -3.64 -3.28 13.51
CA ALA A 133 -2.81 -2.10 13.25
C ALA A 133 -3.37 -0.85 13.92
N PHE A 134 -4.69 -0.65 13.87
CA PHE A 134 -5.37 0.45 14.57
C PHE A 134 -5.23 0.37 16.09
N GLU A 135 -5.40 -0.82 16.66
CA GLU A 135 -5.20 -1.06 18.09
C GLU A 135 -3.76 -0.72 18.52
N TYR A 136 -2.75 -1.10 17.72
CA TYR A 136 -1.35 -0.77 18.00
C TYR A 136 -1.08 0.73 17.90
N SER A 137 -1.65 1.40 16.88
CA SER A 137 -1.57 2.86 16.75
C SER A 137 -2.20 3.57 17.96
N MET A 138 -3.35 3.10 18.44
CA MET A 138 -4.01 3.67 19.63
C MET A 138 -3.24 3.39 20.94
N GLN A 139 -2.42 2.35 20.97
CA GLN A 139 -1.54 2.02 22.10
C GLN A 139 -0.19 2.75 22.05
N GLY A 140 0.06 3.58 21.04
CA GLY A 140 1.32 4.32 20.91
C GLY A 140 2.54 3.45 20.59
N LYS A 141 2.37 2.30 19.92
CA LYS A 141 3.44 1.32 19.68
C LYS A 141 4.36 1.66 18.51
N GLY A 142 4.07 2.71 17.75
CA GLY A 142 4.83 3.11 16.57
C GLY A 142 4.06 2.93 15.26
N SER A 143 4.77 2.97 14.16
CA SER A 143 4.18 2.92 12.82
C SER A 143 3.67 1.54 12.44
N ASN A 144 2.59 1.51 11.67
CA ASN A 144 2.02 0.25 11.16
C ASN A 144 1.79 0.35 9.66
N LEU A 145 2.10 -0.74 8.93
CA LEU A 145 1.83 -0.85 7.50
C LEU A 145 1.04 -2.13 7.21
N VAL A 146 -0.12 -1.98 6.60
CA VAL A 146 -0.95 -3.08 6.12
C VAL A 146 -1.04 -2.97 4.60
N GLU A 147 -0.27 -3.80 3.89
CA GLU A 147 -0.40 -3.96 2.45
C GLU A 147 -1.61 -4.86 2.15
N VAL A 148 -2.48 -4.37 1.29
CA VAL A 148 -3.66 -5.09 0.81
C VAL A 148 -3.50 -5.33 -0.69
N VAL A 149 -3.14 -6.54 -1.06
CA VAL A 149 -3.08 -6.95 -2.47
C VAL A 149 -4.51 -7.05 -2.99
N SER A 150 -4.78 -6.32 -4.06
CA SER A 150 -6.11 -6.11 -4.63
C SER A 150 -6.09 -6.29 -6.13
N THR A 151 -7.21 -6.64 -6.73
CA THR A 151 -7.36 -6.68 -8.18
C THR A 151 -7.51 -5.28 -8.78
N CYS A 152 -7.06 -5.12 -10.02
CA CYS A 152 -7.44 -4.02 -10.89
C CYS A 152 -7.96 -4.60 -12.22
N ASN A 153 -9.19 -5.10 -12.22
CA ASN A 153 -9.76 -5.80 -13.38
C ASN A 153 -9.79 -4.94 -14.66
N SER A 154 -10.05 -3.65 -14.56
CA SER A 154 -9.99 -2.72 -15.69
C SER A 154 -8.54 -2.51 -16.19
N GLY A 155 -7.60 -2.25 -15.31
CA GLY A 155 -6.19 -2.06 -15.65
C GLY A 155 -5.54 -3.35 -16.17
N TRP A 156 -5.90 -4.51 -15.62
CA TRP A 156 -5.42 -5.82 -16.07
C TRP A 156 -6.17 -6.36 -17.29
N LYS A 157 -7.25 -5.68 -17.73
CA LYS A 157 -8.13 -6.12 -18.84
C LYS A 157 -8.69 -7.52 -18.63
N MET A 158 -9.12 -7.83 -17.41
CA MET A 158 -9.69 -9.10 -16.99
C MET A 158 -11.11 -8.91 -16.45
N SER A 159 -11.96 -9.95 -16.53
CA SER A 159 -13.19 -9.96 -15.73
C SER A 159 -12.86 -10.03 -14.22
N PRO A 160 -13.72 -9.52 -13.33
CA PRO A 160 -13.46 -9.60 -11.88
C PRO A 160 -13.18 -11.02 -11.38
N GLU A 161 -13.92 -12.00 -11.89
CA GLU A 161 -13.72 -13.43 -11.56
C GLU A 161 -12.34 -13.93 -11.98
N LYS A 162 -11.91 -13.62 -13.21
CA LYS A 162 -10.61 -14.00 -13.72
C LYS A 162 -9.48 -13.31 -12.94
N ALA A 163 -9.66 -12.03 -12.60
CA ALA A 163 -8.68 -11.27 -11.81
C ALA A 163 -8.52 -11.85 -10.40
N ASN A 164 -9.63 -12.24 -9.74
CA ASN A 164 -9.56 -12.90 -8.44
C ASN A 164 -8.85 -14.26 -8.51
N LYS A 165 -9.15 -15.06 -9.55
CA LYS A 165 -8.49 -16.35 -9.74
C LYS A 165 -6.99 -16.20 -10.01
N TRP A 166 -6.60 -15.22 -10.80
CA TRP A 166 -5.18 -14.92 -11.08
C TRP A 166 -4.41 -14.49 -9.82
N MET A 167 -5.08 -13.88 -8.83
CA MET A 167 -4.46 -13.54 -7.54
C MET A 167 -4.22 -14.77 -6.64
N GLU A 168 -4.85 -15.90 -6.90
CA GLU A 168 -4.64 -17.14 -6.16
C GLU A 168 -3.39 -17.91 -6.65
N GLU A 169 -2.96 -17.68 -7.88
CA GLU A 169 -1.78 -18.25 -8.52
C GLU A 169 -0.50 -17.52 -8.15
#